data_abffb9284cf397ce350805227446a180
#
_entry.id   abffb9284cf397ce350805227446a180
#
_cell.length_a   1.000
_cell.length_b   1.000
_cell.length_c   1.000
_cell.angle_alpha   90.00
_cell.angle_beta   90.00
_cell.angle_gamma   90.00
#
_symmetry.space_group_name_H-M   'P 1'
#
loop_
_entity.id
_entity.type
_entity.pdbx_description
1 polymer ?
#
loop_
_entity_poly.entity_id
_entity_poly.type
_entity_poly.pdbx_seq_one_letter_code
_entity_poly.pdbx_strand_id
1 'polypeptide(L)'
;MSNKAILCVDDERTVLLGLRDQIAKHFGDRYRYETAESVDEAWEVIEELSEDGIENFIIVSDWLMPGVRGDEFLIQIHQQFPKIVTVMLTGHVDEAAIERVRRSANLHAYLAKPWSEDHLISVIRSGLRRFDDENSNPVHR
;
A
#
# COMPACT_ATOMS: atom_id res chain seq x y z
N MET A 1 -11.97 -4.90 -16.70
CA MET A 1 -11.61 -5.44 -15.40
C MET A 1 -10.20 -5.13 -15.05
N SER A 2 -10.00 -4.70 -13.86
CA SER A 2 -8.65 -4.36 -13.44
C SER A 2 -7.96 -5.58 -12.86
N ASN A 3 -6.69 -5.76 -13.21
CA ASN A 3 -5.84 -6.74 -12.56
C ASN A 3 -4.92 -6.09 -11.53
N LYS A 4 -5.22 -4.86 -11.16
CA LYS A 4 -4.47 -4.11 -10.16
C LYS A 4 -5.40 -3.65 -9.05
N ALA A 5 -4.88 -3.56 -7.83
CA ALA A 5 -5.67 -3.16 -6.68
C ALA A 5 -4.90 -2.19 -5.79
N ILE A 6 -5.64 -1.47 -4.99
CA ILE A 6 -5.07 -0.60 -3.96
C ILE A 6 -5.75 -0.97 -2.64
N LEU A 7 -4.96 -1.44 -1.69
CA LEU A 7 -5.43 -1.84 -0.36
C LEU A 7 -5.01 -0.80 0.66
N CYS A 8 -5.97 -0.26 1.37
CA CYS A 8 -5.74 0.71 2.44
C CYS A 8 -5.96 0.03 3.78
N VAL A 9 -5.03 0.21 4.71
CA VAL A 9 -5.08 -0.44 6.03
C VAL A 9 -4.90 0.61 7.12
N ASP A 10 -5.89 0.76 7.99
CA ASP A 10 -5.84 1.71 9.11
C ASP A 10 -6.92 1.29 10.10
N ASP A 11 -6.61 1.33 11.39
CA ASP A 11 -7.58 0.96 12.41
C ASP A 11 -8.61 2.06 12.70
N GLU A 12 -8.41 3.26 12.18
CA GLU A 12 -9.39 4.34 12.29
C GLU A 12 -10.24 4.37 11.04
N ARG A 13 -11.49 3.94 11.19
CA ARG A 13 -12.40 3.81 10.05
C ARG A 13 -12.59 5.10 9.26
N THR A 14 -12.68 6.24 9.96
CA THR A 14 -12.87 7.53 9.29
C THR A 14 -11.67 7.87 8.41
N VAL A 15 -10.46 7.63 8.91
CA VAL A 15 -9.23 7.85 8.14
C VAL A 15 -9.20 6.92 6.95
N LEU A 16 -9.53 5.65 7.18
CA LEU A 16 -9.51 4.61 6.16
C LEU A 16 -10.45 4.93 5.00
N LEU A 17 -11.67 5.30 5.31
CA LEU A 17 -12.65 5.61 4.26
C LEU A 17 -12.29 6.88 3.50
N GLY A 18 -11.77 7.90 4.20
CA GLY A 18 -11.32 9.12 3.55
C GLY A 18 -10.17 8.86 2.60
N LEU A 19 -9.21 8.04 3.03
CA LEU A 19 -8.06 7.64 2.22
C LEU A 19 -8.52 6.94 0.94
N ARG A 20 -9.38 5.93 1.08
CA ARG A 20 -9.92 5.20 -0.06
C ARG A 20 -10.66 6.12 -1.02
N ASP A 21 -11.50 7.00 -0.48
CA ASP A 21 -12.33 7.88 -1.31
C ASP A 21 -11.47 8.86 -2.11
N GLN A 22 -10.42 9.40 -1.52
CA GLN A 22 -9.50 10.28 -2.23
C GLN A 22 -8.83 9.56 -3.38
N ILE A 23 -8.37 8.34 -3.14
CA ILE A 23 -7.69 7.55 -4.17
C ILE A 23 -8.68 7.18 -5.28
N ALA A 24 -9.85 6.69 -4.92
CA ALA A 24 -10.85 6.26 -5.90
C ALA A 24 -11.34 7.43 -6.77
N LYS A 25 -11.44 8.61 -6.18
CA LYS A 25 -11.84 9.81 -6.91
C LYS A 25 -10.90 10.14 -8.05
N HIS A 26 -9.60 9.91 -7.86
CA HIS A 26 -8.59 10.21 -8.86
C HIS A 26 -8.40 9.12 -9.89
N PHE A 27 -8.50 7.86 -9.48
CA PHE A 27 -8.17 6.75 -10.37
C PHE A 27 -9.41 6.07 -10.94
N GLY A 28 -10.58 6.37 -10.41
CA GLY A 28 -11.84 5.87 -10.95
C GLY A 28 -11.97 4.36 -10.83
N ASP A 29 -12.69 3.76 -11.73
CA ASP A 29 -12.99 2.33 -11.68
C ASP A 29 -11.98 1.48 -12.44
N ARG A 30 -10.80 2.03 -12.72
CA ARG A 30 -9.71 1.29 -13.36
C ARG A 30 -9.01 0.32 -12.41
N TYR A 31 -9.22 0.48 -11.12
CA TYR A 31 -8.55 -0.34 -10.10
C TYR A 31 -9.58 -0.87 -9.10
N ARG A 32 -9.23 -1.95 -8.44
CA ARG A 32 -10.04 -2.49 -7.36
C ARG A 32 -9.54 -1.86 -6.06
N TYR A 33 -10.46 -1.33 -5.25
CA TYR A 33 -10.13 -0.67 -3.99
C TYR A 33 -10.61 -1.52 -2.84
N GLU A 34 -9.69 -1.87 -1.93
CA GLU A 34 -10.01 -2.68 -0.77
C GLU A 34 -9.58 -1.95 0.50
N THR A 35 -10.24 -2.24 1.59
CA THR A 35 -9.92 -1.65 2.89
C THR A 35 -9.82 -2.74 3.94
N ALA A 36 -8.98 -2.51 4.95
CA ALA A 36 -8.86 -3.40 6.09
C ALA A 36 -8.61 -2.57 7.34
N GLU A 37 -9.25 -2.94 8.44
CA GLU A 37 -9.13 -2.20 9.70
C GLU A 37 -8.13 -2.83 10.66
N SER A 38 -7.52 -3.94 10.25
CA SER A 38 -6.51 -4.63 11.05
C SER A 38 -5.57 -5.39 10.14
N VAL A 39 -4.46 -5.83 10.69
CA VAL A 39 -3.50 -6.64 9.95
C VAL A 39 -4.12 -7.99 9.56
N ASP A 40 -4.88 -8.61 10.47
CA ASP A 40 -5.53 -9.89 10.17
C ASP A 40 -6.50 -9.74 9.00
N GLU A 41 -7.31 -8.69 9.00
CA GLU A 41 -8.24 -8.42 7.91
C GLU A 41 -7.48 -8.14 6.62
N ALA A 42 -6.36 -7.42 6.70
CA ALA A 42 -5.54 -7.15 5.53
C ALA A 42 -5.02 -8.44 4.89
N TRP A 43 -4.58 -9.40 5.70
CA TRP A 43 -4.13 -10.69 5.17
C TRP A 43 -5.25 -11.44 4.49
N GLU A 44 -6.47 -11.37 5.02
CA GLU A 44 -7.63 -11.99 4.37
C GLU A 44 -7.89 -11.38 3.00
N VAL A 45 -7.81 -10.05 2.91
CA VAL A 45 -7.99 -9.35 1.64
C VAL A 45 -6.90 -9.72 0.64
N ILE A 46 -5.66 -9.80 1.10
CA ILE A 46 -4.53 -10.18 0.24
C ILE A 46 -4.74 -11.57 -0.34
N GLU A 47 -5.21 -12.51 0.48
CA GLU A 47 -5.51 -13.85 0.00
C GLU A 47 -6.63 -13.86 -1.03
N GLU A 48 -7.68 -13.07 -0.81
CA GLU A 48 -8.77 -12.95 -1.78
C GLU A 48 -8.28 -12.37 -3.10
N LEU A 49 -7.44 -11.35 -3.05
CA LEU A 49 -6.89 -10.76 -4.26
C LEU A 49 -6.04 -11.78 -5.03
N SER A 50 -5.25 -12.53 -4.30
CA SER A 50 -4.42 -13.58 -4.90
C SER A 50 -5.27 -14.65 -5.57
N GLU A 51 -6.35 -15.07 -4.92
CA GLU A 51 -7.28 -16.07 -5.47
C GLU A 51 -7.98 -15.55 -6.72
N ASP A 52 -8.22 -14.24 -6.78
CA ASP A 52 -8.84 -13.60 -7.94
C ASP A 52 -7.83 -13.31 -9.05
N GLY A 53 -6.59 -13.70 -8.88
CA GLY A 53 -5.55 -13.51 -9.90
C GLY A 53 -4.96 -12.12 -9.92
N ILE A 54 -5.20 -11.32 -8.88
CA ILE A 54 -4.68 -9.96 -8.81
C ILE A 54 -3.34 -10.00 -8.08
N GLU A 55 -2.25 -9.78 -8.80
CA GLU A 55 -0.91 -9.87 -8.24
C GLU A 55 -0.23 -8.52 -8.09
N ASN A 56 -0.66 -7.52 -8.84
CA ASN A 56 -0.05 -6.19 -8.80
C ASN A 56 -0.92 -5.28 -7.96
N PHE A 57 -0.47 -4.95 -6.78
CA PHE A 57 -1.23 -4.01 -5.95
C PHE A 57 -0.32 -3.20 -5.04
N ILE A 58 -0.90 -2.10 -4.56
CA ILE A 58 -0.26 -1.19 -3.64
C ILE A 58 -0.93 -1.35 -2.30
N ILE A 59 -0.15 -1.40 -1.23
CA ILE A 59 -0.68 -1.36 0.14
C ILE A 59 -0.29 -0.04 0.76
N VAL A 60 -1.29 0.68 1.25
CA VAL A 60 -1.08 1.92 2.02
C VAL A 60 -1.49 1.60 3.45
N SER A 61 -0.53 1.49 4.35
CA SER A 61 -0.77 1.00 5.71
C SER A 61 -0.33 1.98 6.77
N ASP A 62 -1.16 2.11 7.80
CA ASP A 62 -0.83 2.86 8.99
C ASP A 62 0.40 2.24 9.68
N TRP A 63 1.21 3.10 10.30
CA TRP A 63 2.39 2.71 11.04
C TRP A 63 2.09 1.97 12.33
N LEU A 64 1.09 2.44 13.07
CA LEU A 64 0.74 1.86 14.37
C LEU A 64 -0.69 1.32 14.33
N MET A 65 -0.82 0.04 14.59
CA MET A 65 -2.11 -0.63 14.72
C MET A 65 -2.06 -1.58 15.90
N PRO A 66 -3.20 -1.79 16.59
CA PRO A 66 -3.21 -2.72 17.73
C PRO A 66 -2.76 -4.11 17.32
N GLY A 67 -1.90 -4.70 18.14
CA GLY A 67 -1.48 -6.08 17.98
C GLY A 67 -0.24 -6.28 17.13
N VAL A 68 -0.13 -5.59 16.01
CA VAL A 68 1.02 -5.72 15.12
C VAL A 68 1.45 -4.34 14.65
N ARG A 69 2.73 -4.07 14.68
CA ARG A 69 3.25 -2.82 14.16
C ARG A 69 3.20 -2.83 12.64
N GLY A 70 2.85 -1.69 12.06
CA GLY A 70 2.75 -1.56 10.61
C GLY A 70 4.06 -1.86 9.90
N ASP A 71 5.21 -1.55 10.50
CA ASP A 71 6.50 -1.85 9.89
C ASP A 71 6.72 -3.36 9.77
N GLU A 72 6.35 -4.11 10.80
CA GLU A 72 6.47 -5.57 10.76
C GLU A 72 5.57 -6.17 9.70
N PHE A 73 4.34 -5.64 9.59
CA PHE A 73 3.39 -6.07 8.58
C PHE A 73 3.97 -5.87 7.17
N LEU A 74 4.50 -4.67 6.90
CA LEU A 74 5.04 -4.38 5.57
C LEU A 74 6.27 -5.22 5.24
N ILE A 75 7.09 -5.52 6.25
CA ILE A 75 8.24 -6.41 6.06
C ILE A 75 7.78 -7.82 5.69
N GLN A 76 6.75 -8.33 6.38
CA GLN A 76 6.20 -9.65 6.08
C GLN A 76 5.60 -9.71 4.68
N ILE A 77 4.90 -8.63 4.28
CA ILE A 77 4.35 -8.54 2.93
C ILE A 77 5.47 -8.64 1.90
N HIS A 78 6.54 -7.88 2.08
CA HIS A 78 7.65 -7.90 1.13
C HIS A 78 8.30 -9.27 1.04
N GLN A 79 8.41 -9.97 2.16
CA GLN A 79 9.00 -11.30 2.17
C GLN A 79 8.19 -12.31 1.37
N GLN A 80 6.87 -12.21 1.42
CA GLN A 80 5.97 -13.15 0.74
C GLN A 80 5.58 -12.69 -0.66
N PHE A 81 5.49 -11.38 -0.87
CA PHE A 81 5.01 -10.80 -2.12
C PHE A 81 5.90 -9.63 -2.52
N PRO A 82 7.12 -9.91 -2.99
CA PRO A 82 8.11 -8.85 -3.20
C PRO A 82 7.75 -7.83 -4.27
N LYS A 83 6.75 -8.12 -5.11
CA LYS A 83 6.33 -7.18 -6.15
C LYS A 83 5.30 -6.16 -5.67
N ILE A 84 4.71 -6.38 -4.49
CA ILE A 84 3.73 -5.43 -3.96
C ILE A 84 4.44 -4.13 -3.60
N VAL A 85 3.86 -3.02 -3.99
CA VAL A 85 4.38 -1.70 -3.65
C VAL A 85 3.80 -1.29 -2.31
N THR A 86 4.64 -0.85 -1.38
CA THR A 86 4.21 -0.51 -0.04
C THR A 86 4.40 0.97 0.24
N VAL A 87 3.39 1.57 0.87
CA VAL A 87 3.38 2.96 1.30
C VAL A 87 2.96 2.98 2.76
N MET A 88 3.68 3.71 3.59
CA MET A 88 3.41 3.78 5.02
C MET A 88 2.82 5.13 5.40
N LEU A 89 1.77 5.12 6.22
CA LEU A 89 1.21 6.33 6.82
C LEU A 89 1.72 6.44 8.25
N THR A 90 2.16 7.61 8.65
CA THR A 90 2.68 7.76 10.01
C THR A 90 2.28 9.11 10.61
N GLY A 91 1.79 9.09 11.84
CA GLY A 91 1.54 10.29 12.62
C GLY A 91 2.79 10.78 13.35
N HIS A 92 3.83 9.97 13.34
CA HIS A 92 5.08 10.23 14.02
C HIS A 92 6.22 9.83 13.12
N VAL A 93 7.19 10.67 12.96
CA VAL A 93 8.38 10.33 12.19
C VAL A 93 9.40 9.69 13.12
N ASP A 94 9.67 8.41 12.89
CA ASP A 94 10.74 7.68 13.55
C ASP A 94 11.69 7.25 12.42
N GLU A 95 12.76 7.99 12.24
CA GLU A 95 13.66 7.79 11.12
C GLU A 95 14.32 6.42 11.13
N ALA A 96 14.63 5.90 12.29
CA ALA A 96 15.23 4.57 12.39
C ALA A 96 14.28 3.49 11.90
N ALA A 97 13.02 3.60 12.29
CA ALA A 97 12.00 2.64 11.87
C ALA A 97 11.69 2.76 10.38
N ILE A 98 11.61 3.99 9.86
CA ILE A 98 11.40 4.20 8.43
C ILE A 98 12.53 3.59 7.62
N GLU A 99 13.77 3.79 8.06
CA GLU A 99 14.93 3.22 7.39
C GLU A 99 14.90 1.68 7.42
N ARG A 100 14.47 1.11 8.54
CA ARG A 100 14.35 -0.34 8.67
C ARG A 100 13.34 -0.89 7.65
N VAL A 101 12.18 -0.25 7.52
CA VAL A 101 11.15 -0.68 6.57
C VAL A 101 11.62 -0.47 5.14
N ARG A 102 12.31 0.63 4.88
CA ARG A 102 12.85 0.91 3.55
C ARG A 102 13.78 -0.21 3.09
N ARG A 103 14.64 -0.69 3.99
CA ARG A 103 15.56 -1.76 3.66
C ARG A 103 14.91 -3.13 3.61
N SER A 104 14.05 -3.42 4.60
CA SER A 104 13.53 -4.77 4.79
C SER A 104 12.26 -5.04 4.01
N ALA A 105 11.51 -4.01 3.67
CA ALA A 105 10.23 -4.11 2.97
C ALA A 105 10.23 -3.40 1.62
N ASN A 106 11.38 -2.85 1.23
CA ASN A 106 11.49 -2.08 -0.01
C ASN A 106 10.42 -0.99 -0.10
N LEU A 107 10.29 -0.23 0.98
CA LEU A 107 9.26 0.79 1.10
C LEU A 107 9.35 1.79 -0.05
N HIS A 108 8.23 1.97 -0.76
CA HIS A 108 8.17 2.91 -1.87
C HIS A 108 8.15 4.36 -1.38
N ALA A 109 7.34 4.64 -0.37
CA ALA A 109 7.21 5.98 0.17
C ALA A 109 6.53 5.94 1.53
N TYR A 110 6.64 7.04 2.27
CA TYR A 110 5.81 7.23 3.46
C TYR A 110 5.12 8.59 3.38
N LEU A 111 3.99 8.71 4.05
CA LEU A 111 3.22 9.94 4.13
C LEU A 111 2.96 10.26 5.58
N ALA A 112 3.21 11.51 5.97
CA ALA A 112 2.92 11.97 7.33
C ALA A 112 1.42 12.29 7.45
N LYS A 113 0.82 11.98 8.59
CA LYS A 113 -0.56 12.37 8.88
C LYS A 113 -0.56 13.74 9.54
N PRO A 114 -1.42 14.66 9.14
CA PRO A 114 -2.32 14.58 8.00
C PRO A 114 -1.56 14.76 6.67
N TRP A 115 -1.95 13.99 5.67
CA TRP A 115 -1.31 14.08 4.36
C TRP A 115 -2.03 15.09 3.47
N SER A 116 -1.35 15.56 2.43
CA SER A 116 -2.01 16.33 1.39
C SER A 116 -2.54 15.36 0.33
N GLU A 117 -3.72 15.65 -0.20
CA GLU A 117 -4.31 14.81 -1.24
C GLU A 117 -3.40 14.72 -2.46
N ASP A 118 -2.82 15.86 -2.87
CA ASP A 118 -1.93 15.89 -4.03
C ASP A 118 -0.71 15.01 -3.83
N HIS A 119 -0.13 15.01 -2.62
CA HIS A 119 1.03 14.17 -2.32
C HIS A 119 0.64 12.69 -2.32
N LEU A 120 -0.51 12.36 -1.74
CA LEU A 120 -1.02 10.99 -1.73
C LEU A 120 -1.16 10.48 -3.17
N ILE A 121 -1.81 11.24 -4.02
CA ILE A 121 -2.08 10.83 -5.40
C ILE A 121 -0.76 10.69 -6.18
N SER A 122 0.18 11.60 -5.96
CA SER A 122 1.50 11.53 -6.60
C SER A 122 2.23 10.23 -6.22
N VAL A 123 2.19 9.87 -4.94
CA VAL A 123 2.85 8.66 -4.44
C VAL A 123 2.19 7.40 -5.02
N ILE A 124 0.85 7.35 -5.04
CA ILE A 124 0.13 6.22 -5.61
C ILE A 124 0.43 6.09 -7.10
N ARG A 125 0.41 7.21 -7.82
CA ARG A 125 0.68 7.19 -9.26
C ARG A 125 2.09 6.68 -9.56
N SER A 126 3.08 7.11 -8.79
CA SER A 126 4.45 6.63 -9.00
C SER A 126 4.57 5.15 -8.67
N GLY A 127 3.84 4.67 -7.66
CA GLY A 127 3.81 3.24 -7.33
C GLY A 127 3.18 2.40 -8.43
N LEU A 128 2.11 2.90 -9.03
CA LEU A 128 1.47 2.19 -10.15
C LEU A 128 2.39 2.12 -11.36
N ARG A 129 3.18 3.16 -11.60
CA ARG A 129 4.15 3.15 -12.69
C ARG A 129 5.24 2.10 -12.50
N ARG A 130 5.57 1.75 -11.26
CA ARG A 130 6.54 0.68 -11.02
C ARG A 130 6.09 -0.64 -11.62
N PHE A 131 4.79 -0.94 -11.56
CA PHE A 131 4.27 -2.16 -12.19
C PHE A 131 4.42 -2.10 -13.70
N ASP A 132 4.12 -0.96 -14.30
CA ASP A 132 4.22 -0.80 -15.75
C ASP A 132 5.67 -0.92 -16.19
N ASP A 133 6.60 -0.32 -15.49
CA ASP A 133 8.02 -0.39 -15.83
C ASP A 133 8.52 -1.83 -15.73
N GLU A 134 8.15 -2.54 -14.67
CA GLU A 134 8.57 -3.93 -14.49
C GLU A 134 7.99 -4.85 -15.54
N ASN A 135 6.77 -4.57 -15.98
CA ASN A 135 6.10 -5.40 -16.97
C ASN A 135 6.50 -5.06 -18.41
N SER A 136 6.86 -3.81 -18.66
CA SER A 136 7.15 -3.37 -20.01
C SER A 136 8.62 -3.47 -20.39
N ASN A 137 9.49 -3.75 -19.45
CA ASN A 137 10.90 -3.85 -19.72
C ASN A 137 11.36 -5.27 -19.75
N PRO A 138 11.29 -5.90 -20.84
CA PRO A 138 11.67 -7.21 -20.91
C PRO A 138 13.07 -7.21 -20.97
N VAL A 139 13.59 -7.21 -20.81
CA VAL A 139 14.74 -7.46 -21.13
C VAL A 139 15.49 -6.51 -21.58
N HIS A 140 15.20 -5.74 -21.81
CA HIS A 140 15.95 -4.91 -22.32
C HIS A 140 16.95 -4.61 -21.81
N ARG A 141 16.94 -5.04 -21.69
CA ARG A 141 17.84 -4.70 -21.44
C ARG A 141 18.43 -4.91 -21.12
#